data_cc2f27100f63e386c4063ab171e88807
#
_entry.id   cc2f27100f63e386c4063ab171e88807
#
_cell.length_a   1.000
_cell.length_b   1.000
_cell.length_c   1.000
_cell.angle_alpha   90.00
_cell.angle_beta   90.00
_cell.angle_gamma   90.00
#
_symmetry.space_group_name_H-M   'P 1'
#
loop_
_entity.id
_entity.type
_entity.pdbx_description
1 polymer ?
#
loop_
_entity_poly.entity_id
_entity_poly.type
_entity_poly.pdbx_seq_one_letter_code
_entity_poly.pdbx_strand_id
1 'polypeptide(L)'
;MDPCDESRTRRAVLGLLPLVVGGVAGCTSLQLGSDRRGETASVLAAGSLAVAFDERIGPGFAETTDYDYRGEFHGSNALLRMVVEGYKQPDVVVSADADLLRDRLEPAHATWDVVFASTEVVIVYDPATPAGKRLAEGDPWYEVLRSTDRAVARSDPEVDPLGYRTVQLFDLAEVYYDEPGLAEDLRGNLIVDPEEAHLLAAVETGDRAAAIAYKNMAVERDLPYLSLPAELDFSDPRQSDRYARASYTTADGRTIHGSPILYAATVPDDARHPEAGRAFLKFLLDRPELLRERGLVVSDGFPRPNGDVPAEVLP
;
A
#
# COMPACT_ATOMS: atom_id res chain seq x y z
N MET A 1 19.84 63.56 -14.57
CA MET A 1 19.18 64.02 -15.80
C MET A 1 17.87 63.25 -15.86
N ASP A 2 16.88 63.81 -15.20
CA ASP A 2 15.44 63.67 -15.44
C ASP A 2 15.09 64.30 -16.78
N PRO A 3 13.85 64.30 -17.28
CA PRO A 3 12.59 63.73 -16.78
C PRO A 3 11.58 63.36 -17.90
N CYS A 4 10.31 63.20 -17.44
CA CYS A 4 8.99 63.46 -18.09
C CYS A 4 8.27 62.23 -18.62
N ASP A 5 7.15 61.86 -18.15
CA ASP A 5 5.85 62.49 -17.76
C ASP A 5 4.76 62.29 -18.84
N GLU A 6 3.57 62.20 -18.36
CA GLU A 6 2.22 62.38 -18.90
C GLU A 6 1.43 61.09 -19.29
N SER A 7 0.47 60.67 -18.47
CA SER A 7 -0.89 61.19 -18.10
C SER A 7 -1.90 61.24 -19.25
N ARG A 8 -3.14 60.81 -18.94
CA ARG A 8 -4.49 61.10 -19.48
C ARG A 8 -5.20 59.88 -20.08
N THR A 9 -6.47 59.65 -19.90
CA THR A 9 -7.60 60.30 -19.19
C THR A 9 -8.83 59.38 -19.20
N ARG A 10 -9.67 59.57 -18.26
CA ARG A 10 -11.03 58.98 -18.03
C ARG A 10 -11.94 59.12 -19.26
N ARG A 11 -12.88 58.16 -19.42
CA ARG A 11 -14.25 58.47 -19.81
C ARG A 11 -15.21 57.42 -19.27
N ALA A 12 -16.06 57.86 -18.37
CA ALA A 12 -17.29 57.22 -17.92
C ALA A 12 -18.37 57.42 -18.95
N VAL A 13 -19.21 56.42 -19.18
CA VAL A 13 -20.52 56.60 -19.82
C VAL A 13 -21.57 55.87 -18.95
N LEU A 14 -22.44 56.66 -18.35
CA LEU A 14 -23.70 56.22 -17.74
C LEU A 14 -24.69 55.88 -18.85
N GLY A 15 -25.42 54.78 -18.73
CA GLY A 15 -26.61 54.47 -19.51
C GLY A 15 -27.65 53.79 -18.64
N LEU A 16 -28.83 54.46 -18.51
CA LEU A 16 -29.98 54.16 -17.69
C LEU A 16 -30.72 52.86 -18.06
N LEU A 17 -31.40 52.31 -17.00
CA LEU A 17 -32.39 51.23 -16.96
C LEU A 17 -33.60 51.41 -17.89
N PRO A 18 -34.38 50.32 -18.12
CA PRO A 18 -35.62 50.22 -17.37
C PRO A 18 -35.93 48.86 -16.71
N LEU A 19 -36.62 48.97 -15.57
CA LEU A 19 -37.31 47.92 -14.84
C LEU A 19 -38.42 47.28 -15.69
N VAL A 20 -38.46 45.95 -15.66
CA VAL A 20 -39.70 45.20 -15.92
C VAL A 20 -39.92 44.22 -14.77
N VAL A 21 -40.94 44.50 -13.98
CA VAL A 21 -41.49 43.61 -12.94
C VAL A 21 -42.41 42.60 -13.64
N GLY A 22 -42.10 41.32 -13.47
CA GLY A 22 -42.98 40.22 -13.86
C GLY A 22 -42.80 39.09 -12.85
N GLY A 23 -43.69 39.02 -11.85
CA GLY A 23 -43.70 37.94 -10.88
C GLY A 23 -44.24 36.66 -11.48
N VAL A 24 -43.54 35.55 -11.25
CA VAL A 24 -44.09 34.20 -11.22
C VAL A 24 -43.51 33.48 -10.02
N ALA A 25 -44.36 33.26 -9.00
CA ALA A 25 -44.05 32.39 -7.89
C ALA A 25 -44.04 30.93 -8.38
N GLY A 26 -42.87 30.40 -8.64
CA GLY A 26 -42.64 28.99 -8.80
C GLY A 26 -41.85 28.49 -7.60
N CYS A 27 -42.50 27.76 -6.69
CA CYS A 27 -41.81 26.96 -5.68
C CYS A 27 -41.05 25.85 -6.40
N THR A 28 -39.80 26.10 -6.77
CA THR A 28 -38.86 25.05 -7.02
C THR A 28 -38.27 24.65 -5.67
N SER A 29 -38.69 23.49 -5.16
CA SER A 29 -37.97 22.77 -4.12
C SER A 29 -36.52 22.57 -4.63
N LEU A 30 -35.62 23.43 -4.13
CA LEU A 30 -34.20 23.18 -4.19
C LEU A 30 -33.98 21.87 -3.41
N GLN A 31 -33.95 20.74 -4.13
CA GLN A 31 -33.25 19.57 -3.66
C GLN A 31 -31.82 20.01 -3.48
N LEU A 32 -31.41 20.21 -2.23
CA LEU A 32 -30.05 20.22 -1.80
C LEU A 32 -29.52 18.76 -2.01
N GLY A 33 -29.29 18.41 -3.24
CA GLY A 33 -28.32 17.36 -3.58
C GLY A 33 -27.00 17.88 -3.04
N SER A 34 -26.47 17.26 -2.00
CA SER A 34 -25.11 17.51 -1.57
C SER A 34 -24.22 17.36 -2.80
N ASP A 35 -23.62 18.46 -3.23
CA ASP A 35 -22.61 18.47 -4.29
C ASP A 35 -21.39 17.70 -3.75
N ARG A 36 -21.44 16.36 -3.87
CA ARG A 36 -20.30 15.46 -3.53
C ARG A 36 -19.24 15.46 -4.63
N ARG A 37 -19.52 16.13 -5.74
CA ARG A 37 -18.54 16.34 -6.82
C ARG A 37 -17.43 17.23 -6.30
N GLY A 38 -16.25 16.63 -6.06
CA GLY A 38 -15.05 17.33 -5.61
C GLY A 38 -14.56 16.94 -4.21
N GLU A 39 -15.24 16.06 -3.47
CA GLU A 39 -14.62 15.42 -2.30
C GLU A 39 -13.64 14.36 -2.75
N THR A 40 -12.44 14.36 -2.15
CA THR A 40 -11.35 13.43 -2.49
C THR A 40 -11.22 12.40 -1.40
N ALA A 41 -11.27 11.11 -1.75
CA ALA A 41 -10.85 10.04 -0.87
C ALA A 41 -9.32 10.03 -0.78
N SER A 42 -8.78 10.45 0.34
CA SER A 42 -7.35 10.38 0.62
C SER A 42 -6.99 9.01 1.21
N VAL A 43 -6.19 8.24 0.47
CA VAL A 43 -5.83 6.87 0.80
C VAL A 43 -4.36 6.81 1.18
N LEU A 44 -4.06 6.43 2.41
CA LEU A 44 -2.70 6.18 2.90
C LEU A 44 -2.48 4.66 2.95
N ALA A 45 -1.63 4.12 2.09
CA ALA A 45 -1.53 2.69 1.86
C ALA A 45 -0.10 2.16 1.87
N ALA A 46 0.03 0.84 2.09
CA ALA A 46 1.28 0.12 1.99
C ALA A 46 1.94 0.32 0.62
N GLY A 47 3.26 0.50 0.60
CA GLY A 47 4.05 0.75 -0.61
C GLY A 47 3.92 -0.34 -1.67
N SER A 48 3.72 -1.59 -1.24
CA SER A 48 3.45 -2.74 -2.13
C SER A 48 2.14 -2.66 -2.93
N LEU A 49 1.25 -1.71 -2.63
CA LEU A 49 0.00 -1.48 -3.36
C LEU A 49 0.06 -0.25 -4.30
N ALA A 50 1.20 0.45 -4.35
CA ALA A 50 1.31 1.73 -5.05
C ALA A 50 0.88 1.64 -6.52
N VAL A 51 1.38 0.66 -7.27
CA VAL A 51 1.07 0.49 -8.69
C VAL A 51 -0.40 0.10 -8.90
N ALA A 52 -0.91 -0.87 -8.12
CA ALA A 52 -2.31 -1.30 -8.22
C ALA A 52 -3.28 -0.14 -7.97
N PHE A 53 -2.99 0.66 -6.94
CA PHE A 53 -3.88 1.72 -6.51
C PHE A 53 -3.80 2.95 -7.43
N ASP A 54 -2.60 3.42 -7.78
CA ASP A 54 -2.45 4.62 -8.61
C ASP A 54 -2.77 4.41 -10.08
N GLU A 55 -2.49 3.21 -10.62
CA GLU A 55 -2.72 2.97 -12.05
C GLU A 55 -4.09 2.38 -12.37
N ARG A 56 -4.76 1.73 -11.40
CA ARG A 56 -5.97 0.98 -11.71
C ARG A 56 -7.14 1.27 -10.77
N ILE A 57 -6.95 1.10 -9.46
CA ILE A 57 -8.03 1.17 -8.49
C ILE A 57 -8.50 2.62 -8.30
N GLY A 58 -7.57 3.55 -8.05
CA GLY A 58 -7.87 4.96 -7.86
C GLY A 58 -8.53 5.62 -9.07
N PRO A 59 -7.95 5.49 -10.30
CA PRO A 59 -8.60 5.97 -11.51
C PRO A 59 -9.99 5.36 -11.74
N GLY A 60 -10.14 4.04 -11.57
CA GLY A 60 -11.44 3.36 -11.72
C GLY A 60 -12.48 3.84 -10.70
N PHE A 61 -12.07 4.13 -9.47
CA PHE A 61 -12.92 4.74 -8.44
C PHE A 61 -13.39 6.14 -8.85
N ALA A 62 -12.46 7.01 -9.25
CA ALA A 62 -12.77 8.38 -9.65
C ALA A 62 -13.66 8.45 -10.91
N GLU A 63 -13.51 7.50 -11.86
CA GLU A 63 -14.33 7.42 -13.06
C GLU A 63 -15.76 6.95 -12.80
N THR A 64 -15.98 6.12 -11.77
CA THR A 64 -17.27 5.43 -11.54
C THR A 64 -18.03 5.94 -10.33
N THR A 65 -17.49 6.90 -9.59
CA THR A 65 -18.12 7.51 -8.41
C THR A 65 -18.15 9.05 -8.53
N ASP A 66 -18.80 9.71 -7.58
CA ASP A 66 -18.80 11.18 -7.49
C ASP A 66 -17.61 11.73 -6.66
N TYR A 67 -16.61 10.89 -6.37
CA TYR A 67 -15.43 11.24 -5.57
C TYR A 67 -14.17 11.24 -6.41
N ASP A 68 -13.22 12.12 -6.05
CA ASP A 68 -11.84 12.03 -6.55
C ASP A 68 -10.99 11.08 -5.68
N TYR A 69 -9.84 10.68 -6.18
CA TYR A 69 -8.87 9.81 -5.49
C TYR A 69 -7.52 10.50 -5.32
N ARG A 70 -6.89 10.26 -4.17
CA ARG A 70 -5.49 10.62 -3.94
C ARG A 70 -4.81 9.55 -3.10
N GLY A 71 -3.85 8.83 -3.69
CA GLY A 71 -2.98 7.86 -3.02
C GLY A 71 -1.74 8.49 -2.41
N GLU A 72 -1.29 7.94 -1.29
CA GLU A 72 0.03 8.17 -0.71
C GLU A 72 0.54 6.82 -0.15
N PHE A 73 1.82 6.46 -0.43
CA PHE A 73 2.32 5.11 -0.19
C PHE A 73 3.60 5.14 0.63
N HIS A 74 3.61 4.35 1.72
CA HIS A 74 4.74 4.18 2.62
C HIS A 74 4.77 2.75 3.17
N GLY A 75 5.87 2.36 3.79
CA GLY A 75 5.89 1.12 4.59
C GLY A 75 4.84 1.18 5.70
N SER A 76 4.15 0.05 5.97
CA SER A 76 2.99 0.05 6.88
C SER A 76 3.34 0.51 8.30
N ASN A 77 4.54 0.20 8.82
CA ASN A 77 4.98 0.72 10.12
C ASN A 77 5.07 2.26 10.12
N ALA A 78 5.60 2.83 9.03
CA ALA A 78 5.76 4.28 8.90
C ALA A 78 4.41 4.99 8.76
N LEU A 79 3.54 4.51 7.87
CA LEU A 79 2.23 5.14 7.65
C LEU A 79 1.34 5.10 8.89
N LEU A 80 1.30 3.97 9.62
CA LEU A 80 0.52 3.83 10.83
C LEU A 80 1.04 4.75 11.94
N ARG A 81 2.37 4.90 12.06
CA ARG A 81 2.96 5.88 12.98
C ARG A 81 2.57 7.31 12.61
N MET A 82 2.54 7.68 11.30
CA MET A 82 2.11 9.01 10.88
C MET A 82 0.66 9.32 11.27
N VAL A 83 -0.23 8.32 11.26
CA VAL A 83 -1.62 8.47 11.70
C VAL A 83 -1.68 8.62 13.23
N VAL A 84 -1.04 7.73 13.99
CA VAL A 84 -1.06 7.73 15.46
C VAL A 84 -0.45 9.02 16.03
N GLU A 85 0.62 9.54 15.40
CA GLU A 85 1.28 10.78 15.81
C GLU A 85 0.57 12.05 15.28
N GLY A 86 -0.51 11.89 14.50
CA GLY A 86 -1.32 12.99 13.96
C GLY A 86 -0.66 13.77 12.82
N TYR A 87 0.41 13.24 12.20
CA TYR A 87 1.03 13.87 11.02
C TYR A 87 0.19 13.70 9.76
N LYS A 88 -0.63 12.66 9.69
CA LYS A 88 -1.54 12.37 8.59
C LYS A 88 -2.94 12.08 9.11
N GLN A 89 -3.94 12.53 8.37
CA GLN A 89 -5.36 12.32 8.63
C GLN A 89 -6.03 11.88 7.32
N PRO A 90 -5.80 10.62 6.91
CA PRO A 90 -6.37 10.06 5.68
C PRO A 90 -7.84 9.67 5.88
N ASP A 91 -8.53 9.45 4.76
CA ASP A 91 -9.90 8.90 4.77
C ASP A 91 -9.91 7.37 4.74
N VAL A 92 -8.80 6.76 4.26
CA VAL A 92 -8.58 5.31 4.29
C VAL A 92 -7.14 5.02 4.69
N VAL A 93 -6.95 4.04 5.55
CA VAL A 93 -5.64 3.45 5.88
C VAL A 93 -5.60 2.01 5.40
N VAL A 94 -4.53 1.63 4.68
CA VAL A 94 -4.32 0.26 4.19
C VAL A 94 -2.96 -0.26 4.61
N SER A 95 -2.92 -1.36 5.33
CA SER A 95 -1.70 -2.03 5.79
C SER A 95 -1.48 -3.37 5.09
N ALA A 96 -0.23 -3.73 4.84
CA ALA A 96 0.18 -5.06 4.39
C ALA A 96 0.27 -6.08 5.56
N ASP A 97 -0.17 -5.68 6.75
CA ASP A 97 -0.25 -6.53 7.93
C ASP A 97 -1.47 -6.13 8.76
N ALA A 98 -2.46 -7.03 8.84
CA ALA A 98 -3.71 -6.79 9.54
C ALA A 98 -3.52 -6.68 11.06
N ASP A 99 -2.63 -7.48 11.64
CA ASP A 99 -2.38 -7.45 13.08
C ASP A 99 -1.66 -6.17 13.47
N LEU A 100 -0.71 -5.72 12.64
CA LEU A 100 -0.05 -4.43 12.81
C LEU A 100 -1.05 -3.26 12.76
N LEU A 101 -2.01 -3.28 11.82
CA LEU A 101 -3.03 -2.25 11.72
C LEU A 101 -3.86 -2.17 13.00
N ARG A 102 -4.33 -3.32 13.49
CA ARG A 102 -5.11 -3.42 14.73
C ARG A 102 -4.31 -2.94 15.93
N ASP A 103 -3.10 -3.47 16.12
CA ASP A 103 -2.23 -3.10 17.23
C ASP A 103 -1.94 -1.60 17.33
N ARG A 104 -1.92 -0.91 16.19
CA ARG A 104 -1.58 0.51 16.13
C ARG A 104 -2.79 1.43 16.18
N LEU A 105 -3.89 1.04 15.55
CA LEU A 105 -5.06 1.93 15.41
C LEU A 105 -6.20 1.59 16.36
N GLU A 106 -6.41 0.34 16.76
CA GLU A 106 -7.54 -0.03 17.58
C GLU A 106 -7.24 0.05 19.08
N PRO A 107 -8.17 0.50 19.91
CA PRO A 107 -9.45 1.16 19.53
C PRO A 107 -9.34 2.68 19.42
N ALA A 108 -8.16 3.28 19.48
CA ALA A 108 -7.95 4.71 19.67
C ALA A 108 -8.21 5.54 18.39
N HIS A 109 -8.00 4.96 17.22
CA HIS A 109 -8.09 5.63 15.92
C HIS A 109 -9.03 4.93 14.94
N ALA A 110 -9.38 3.68 15.20
CA ALA A 110 -10.34 2.91 14.42
C ALA A 110 -10.99 1.83 15.30
N THR A 111 -12.21 1.42 14.98
CA THR A 111 -12.97 0.40 15.71
C THR A 111 -13.28 -0.83 14.88
N TRP A 112 -12.83 -0.85 13.64
CA TRP A 112 -13.04 -1.93 12.69
C TRP A 112 -11.97 -1.96 11.59
N ASP A 113 -11.81 -3.09 10.96
CA ASP A 113 -11.05 -3.25 9.72
C ASP A 113 -11.67 -4.33 8.83
N VAL A 114 -11.23 -4.36 7.56
CA VAL A 114 -11.58 -5.44 6.63
C VAL A 114 -10.30 -5.99 6.03
N VAL A 115 -10.06 -7.29 6.22
CA VAL A 115 -9.02 -8.01 5.50
C VAL A 115 -9.55 -8.37 4.13
N PHE A 116 -8.87 -7.94 3.07
CA PHE A 116 -9.40 -8.04 1.70
C PHE A 116 -8.55 -8.83 0.71
N ALA A 117 -7.29 -9.04 1.00
CA ALA A 117 -6.36 -9.77 0.13
C ALA A 117 -5.19 -10.38 0.90
N SER A 118 -4.45 -11.25 0.24
CA SER A 118 -3.17 -11.77 0.69
C SER A 118 -2.16 -11.79 -0.46
N THR A 119 -0.89 -12.07 -0.14
CA THR A 119 0.20 -12.27 -1.10
C THR A 119 1.22 -13.25 -0.54
N GLU A 120 2.33 -13.46 -1.25
CA GLU A 120 3.46 -14.29 -0.83
C GLU A 120 4.78 -13.53 -0.96
N VAL A 121 5.79 -13.89 -0.16
CA VAL A 121 7.16 -13.43 -0.33
C VAL A 121 7.81 -14.23 -1.45
N VAL A 122 8.44 -13.51 -2.37
CA VAL A 122 9.16 -14.06 -3.52
C VAL A 122 10.56 -13.44 -3.64
N ILE A 123 11.41 -14.05 -4.44
CA ILE A 123 12.69 -13.48 -4.86
C ILE A 123 12.55 -12.99 -6.29
N VAL A 124 12.52 -11.68 -6.47
CA VAL A 124 12.53 -11.04 -7.78
C VAL A 124 13.96 -10.92 -8.25
N TYR A 125 14.23 -11.14 -9.53
CA TYR A 125 15.59 -11.13 -10.06
C TYR A 125 15.67 -10.58 -11.49
N ASP A 126 16.83 -10.02 -11.84
CA ASP A 126 17.18 -9.67 -13.21
C ASP A 126 17.96 -10.82 -13.87
N PRO A 127 17.36 -11.51 -14.87
CA PRO A 127 17.99 -12.67 -15.54
C PRO A 127 19.22 -12.29 -16.37
N ALA A 128 19.50 -11.02 -16.59
CA ALA A 128 20.71 -10.56 -17.28
C ALA A 128 21.95 -10.61 -16.39
N THR A 129 21.78 -10.55 -15.06
CA THR A 129 22.88 -10.59 -14.08
C THR A 129 23.39 -12.01 -13.84
N PRO A 130 24.64 -12.19 -13.35
CA PRO A 130 25.15 -13.52 -13.00
C PRO A 130 24.32 -14.24 -11.92
N ALA A 131 23.90 -13.53 -10.87
CA ALA A 131 23.07 -14.10 -9.80
C ALA A 131 21.65 -14.43 -10.31
N GLY A 132 21.05 -13.54 -11.10
CA GLY A 132 19.73 -13.79 -11.69
C GLY A 132 19.71 -14.97 -12.64
N LYS A 133 20.79 -15.21 -13.41
CA LYS A 133 20.93 -16.41 -14.23
C LYS A 133 20.96 -17.69 -13.39
N ARG A 134 21.70 -17.70 -12.29
CA ARG A 134 21.72 -18.83 -11.37
C ARG A 134 20.35 -19.12 -10.77
N LEU A 135 19.61 -18.07 -10.37
CA LEU A 135 18.23 -18.20 -9.89
C LEU A 135 17.30 -18.76 -10.98
N ALA A 136 17.42 -18.27 -12.23
CA ALA A 136 16.64 -18.75 -13.36
C ALA A 136 16.96 -20.23 -13.74
N GLU A 137 18.19 -20.67 -13.53
CA GLU A 137 18.66 -22.05 -13.77
C GLU A 137 18.25 -23.01 -12.64
N GLY A 138 17.73 -22.48 -11.52
CA GLY A 138 17.23 -23.28 -10.40
C GLY A 138 18.26 -23.59 -9.32
N ASP A 139 19.36 -22.84 -9.26
CA ASP A 139 20.27 -22.91 -8.12
C ASP A 139 19.53 -22.61 -6.81
N PRO A 140 19.91 -23.21 -5.68
CA PRO A 140 19.32 -22.88 -4.39
C PRO A 140 19.41 -21.39 -4.10
N TRP A 141 18.27 -20.71 -3.96
CA TRP A 141 18.19 -19.26 -3.82
C TRP A 141 19.06 -18.73 -2.67
N TYR A 142 19.06 -19.44 -1.55
CA TYR A 142 19.82 -19.04 -0.37
C TYR A 142 21.33 -19.10 -0.59
N GLU A 143 21.83 -20.06 -1.39
CA GLU A 143 23.24 -20.11 -1.79
C GLU A 143 23.60 -18.96 -2.76
N VAL A 144 22.69 -18.65 -3.70
CA VAL A 144 22.88 -17.53 -4.62
C VAL A 144 22.98 -16.23 -3.84
N LEU A 145 22.00 -15.95 -2.96
CA LEU A 145 21.95 -14.71 -2.20
C LEU A 145 23.12 -14.57 -1.22
N ARG A 146 23.50 -15.67 -0.55
CA ARG A 146 24.65 -15.70 0.36
C ARG A 146 25.99 -15.41 -0.33
N SER A 147 26.15 -15.87 -1.58
CA SER A 147 27.40 -15.72 -2.35
C SER A 147 27.46 -14.41 -3.17
N THR A 148 26.39 -13.63 -3.23
CA THR A 148 26.30 -12.45 -4.07
C THR A 148 26.53 -11.18 -3.22
N ASP A 149 27.74 -10.60 -3.30
CA ASP A 149 28.08 -9.42 -2.50
C ASP A 149 27.26 -8.19 -2.92
N ARG A 150 26.40 -7.71 -2.00
CA ARG A 150 25.63 -6.45 -2.06
C ARG A 150 24.81 -6.21 -3.34
N ALA A 151 24.54 -7.25 -4.11
CA ALA A 151 23.75 -7.15 -5.33
C ALA A 151 22.26 -7.47 -5.13
N VAL A 152 21.83 -7.76 -3.89
CA VAL A 152 20.45 -8.13 -3.53
C VAL A 152 19.89 -7.14 -2.53
N ALA A 153 18.67 -6.65 -2.78
CA ALA A 153 18.00 -5.68 -1.92
C ALA A 153 16.92 -6.33 -1.05
N ARG A 154 16.66 -5.73 0.10
CA ARG A 154 15.52 -6.02 0.98
C ARG A 154 14.99 -4.76 1.63
N SER A 155 13.73 -4.75 2.05
CA SER A 155 13.14 -3.64 2.79
C SER A 155 13.69 -3.52 4.22
N ASP A 156 13.52 -2.31 4.78
CA ASP A 156 13.87 -2.01 6.17
C ASP A 156 12.79 -2.55 7.12
N PRO A 157 13.14 -3.43 8.08
CA PRO A 157 12.19 -4.02 9.03
C PRO A 157 11.57 -3.03 10.00
N GLU A 158 12.17 -1.85 10.19
CA GLU A 158 11.61 -0.78 11.02
C GLU A 158 10.54 0.03 10.30
N VAL A 159 10.54 -0.02 8.95
CA VAL A 159 9.68 0.81 8.11
C VAL A 159 8.45 0.05 7.62
N ASP A 160 8.60 -1.22 7.24
CA ASP A 160 7.50 -1.98 6.64
C ASP A 160 7.49 -3.49 6.99
N PRO A 161 6.31 -4.15 6.79
CA PRO A 161 6.16 -5.57 7.04
C PRO A 161 7.02 -6.48 6.18
N LEU A 162 7.30 -6.13 4.93
CA LEU A 162 8.18 -6.93 4.06
C LEU A 162 9.59 -7.02 4.66
N GLY A 163 10.05 -5.93 5.29
CA GLY A 163 11.35 -5.88 5.95
C GLY A 163 11.46 -6.89 7.08
N TYR A 164 10.54 -6.91 8.05
CA TYR A 164 10.61 -7.88 9.15
C TYR A 164 10.26 -9.30 8.69
N ARG A 165 9.37 -9.49 7.70
CA ARG A 165 9.12 -10.80 7.10
C ARG A 165 10.34 -11.34 6.37
N THR A 166 11.15 -10.47 5.77
CA THR A 166 12.43 -10.90 5.19
C THR A 166 13.41 -11.41 6.26
N VAL A 167 13.48 -10.74 7.41
CA VAL A 167 14.29 -11.23 8.54
C VAL A 167 13.76 -12.56 9.05
N GLN A 168 12.46 -12.70 9.22
CA GLN A 168 11.78 -13.93 9.65
C GLN A 168 11.95 -15.05 8.61
N LEU A 169 11.89 -14.74 7.29
CA LEU A 169 12.20 -15.70 6.22
C LEU A 169 13.58 -16.32 6.40
N PHE A 170 14.59 -15.53 6.73
CA PHE A 170 15.95 -16.03 6.90
C PHE A 170 16.06 -16.97 8.10
N ASP A 171 15.41 -16.65 9.23
CA ASP A 171 15.36 -17.53 10.40
C ASP A 171 14.64 -18.86 10.08
N LEU A 172 13.52 -18.80 9.35
CA LEU A 172 12.81 -19.99 8.90
C LEU A 172 13.60 -20.82 7.91
N ALA A 173 14.31 -20.17 6.99
CA ALA A 173 15.13 -20.82 5.96
C ALA A 173 16.32 -21.57 6.58
N GLU A 174 17.00 -20.99 7.58
CA GLU A 174 18.08 -21.64 8.31
C GLU A 174 17.63 -22.99 8.89
N VAL A 175 16.43 -23.03 9.51
CA VAL A 175 15.85 -24.25 10.06
C VAL A 175 15.34 -25.20 8.97
N TYR A 176 14.72 -24.66 7.92
CA TYR A 176 14.11 -25.44 6.84
C TYR A 176 15.15 -26.20 6.01
N TYR A 177 16.28 -25.56 5.71
CA TYR A 177 17.36 -26.14 4.90
C TYR A 177 18.43 -26.83 5.74
N ASP A 178 18.36 -26.78 7.07
CA ASP A 178 19.37 -27.29 8.00
C ASP A 178 20.78 -26.70 7.74
N GLU A 179 20.83 -25.37 7.53
CA GLU A 179 22.03 -24.60 7.18
C GLU A 179 22.38 -23.60 8.31
N PRO A 180 23.12 -24.04 9.35
CA PRO A 180 23.48 -23.17 10.48
C PRO A 180 24.28 -21.93 10.05
N GLY A 181 23.85 -20.74 10.51
CA GLY A 181 24.47 -19.45 10.20
C GLY A 181 23.91 -18.79 8.92
N LEU A 182 23.00 -19.45 8.19
CA LEU A 182 22.40 -18.92 6.96
C LEU A 182 21.70 -17.57 7.20
N ALA A 183 20.94 -17.45 8.29
CA ALA A 183 20.20 -16.25 8.59
C ALA A 183 21.12 -15.03 8.82
N GLU A 184 22.26 -15.24 9.51
CA GLU A 184 23.26 -14.19 9.74
C GLU A 184 23.95 -13.78 8.44
N ASP A 185 24.37 -14.75 7.63
CA ASP A 185 25.00 -14.52 6.33
C ASP A 185 24.08 -13.70 5.40
N LEU A 186 22.79 -14.09 5.29
CA LEU A 186 21.82 -13.38 4.45
C LEU A 186 21.56 -11.95 4.96
N ARG A 187 21.42 -11.75 6.27
CA ARG A 187 21.26 -10.40 6.84
C ARG A 187 22.47 -9.51 6.54
N GLY A 188 23.67 -10.06 6.60
CA GLY A 188 24.93 -9.34 6.37
C GLY A 188 25.17 -8.96 4.91
N ASN A 189 24.67 -9.78 3.98
CA ASN A 189 24.96 -9.63 2.54
C ASN A 189 23.95 -8.75 1.80
N LEU A 190 22.71 -8.59 2.29
CA LEU A 190 21.68 -7.85 1.59
C LEU A 190 21.71 -6.35 1.91
N ILE A 191 21.42 -5.54 0.89
CA ILE A 191 21.31 -4.10 1.03
C ILE A 191 19.91 -3.77 1.54
N VAL A 192 19.84 -2.94 2.58
CA VAL A 192 18.56 -2.42 3.09
C VAL A 192 18.14 -1.20 2.24
N ASP A 193 16.97 -1.29 1.62
CA ASP A 193 16.33 -0.17 0.95
C ASP A 193 15.22 0.38 1.86
N PRO A 194 15.20 1.67 2.17
CA PRO A 194 14.23 2.25 3.09
C PRO A 194 12.81 2.37 2.51
N GLU A 195 12.64 2.26 1.19
CA GLU A 195 11.36 2.51 0.53
C GLU A 195 10.85 1.30 -0.25
N GLU A 196 9.85 0.60 0.32
CA GLU A 196 9.22 -0.59 -0.27
C GLU A 196 8.71 -0.33 -1.70
N ALA A 197 8.06 0.82 -1.94
CA ALA A 197 7.52 1.18 -3.25
C ALA A 197 8.59 1.28 -4.36
N HIS A 198 9.84 1.56 -3.99
CA HIS A 198 10.95 1.73 -4.93
C HIS A 198 11.91 0.53 -4.98
N LEU A 199 11.69 -0.48 -4.13
CA LEU A 199 12.58 -1.63 -3.95
C LEU A 199 12.96 -2.33 -5.26
N LEU A 200 12.01 -2.47 -6.19
CA LEU A 200 12.21 -3.17 -7.45
C LEU A 200 12.78 -2.30 -8.58
N ALA A 201 12.77 -0.98 -8.45
CA ALA A 201 13.29 -0.10 -9.49
C ALA A 201 14.79 -0.38 -9.81
N ALA A 202 15.58 -0.73 -8.79
CA ALA A 202 16.98 -1.08 -8.98
C ALA A 202 17.18 -2.45 -9.64
N VAL A 203 16.21 -3.36 -9.53
CA VAL A 203 16.22 -4.65 -10.27
C VAL A 203 15.84 -4.40 -11.73
N GLU A 204 14.84 -3.56 -12.00
CA GLU A 204 14.42 -3.18 -13.35
C GLU A 204 15.55 -2.52 -14.16
N THR A 205 16.37 -1.70 -13.51
CA THR A 205 17.50 -1.01 -14.16
C THR A 205 18.76 -1.85 -14.24
N GLY A 206 18.80 -3.04 -13.62
CA GLY A 206 19.97 -3.90 -13.54
C GLY A 206 21.02 -3.47 -12.50
N ASP A 207 20.72 -2.46 -11.68
CA ASP A 207 21.61 -2.00 -10.58
C ASP A 207 21.64 -3.01 -9.41
N ARG A 208 20.63 -3.89 -9.34
CA ARG A 208 20.54 -5.00 -8.40
C ARG A 208 20.25 -6.28 -9.14
N ALA A 209 20.86 -7.36 -8.71
CA ALA A 209 20.65 -8.68 -9.30
C ALA A 209 19.31 -9.29 -8.87
N ALA A 210 18.87 -8.99 -7.65
CA ALA A 210 17.62 -9.50 -7.09
C ALA A 210 17.13 -8.63 -5.93
N ALA A 211 15.88 -8.88 -5.51
CA ALA A 211 15.28 -8.31 -4.30
C ALA A 211 14.31 -9.31 -3.66
N ILE A 212 14.18 -9.26 -2.34
CA ILE A 212 13.08 -9.91 -1.64
C ILE A 212 11.87 -8.98 -1.73
N ALA A 213 10.75 -9.46 -2.26
CA ALA A 213 9.55 -8.65 -2.51
C ALA A 213 8.26 -9.46 -2.30
N TYR A 214 7.13 -8.79 -2.32
CA TYR A 214 5.85 -9.46 -2.48
C TYR A 214 5.58 -9.78 -3.95
N LYS A 215 4.88 -10.88 -4.21
CA LYS A 215 4.57 -11.37 -5.56
C LYS A 215 3.81 -10.34 -6.40
N ASN A 216 2.83 -9.65 -5.82
CA ASN A 216 2.08 -8.62 -6.53
C ASN A 216 3.01 -7.52 -7.08
N MET A 217 4.05 -7.12 -6.34
CA MET A 217 5.03 -6.13 -6.79
C MET A 217 5.80 -6.61 -8.03
N ALA A 218 6.14 -7.90 -8.08
CA ALA A 218 6.81 -8.51 -9.24
C ALA A 218 5.89 -8.59 -10.46
N VAL A 219 4.62 -9.03 -10.24
CA VAL A 219 3.60 -9.15 -11.30
C VAL A 219 3.28 -7.78 -11.91
N GLU A 220 3.13 -6.75 -11.10
CA GLU A 220 2.83 -5.39 -11.54
C GLU A 220 3.90 -4.78 -12.44
N ARG A 221 5.15 -5.24 -12.30
CA ARG A 221 6.31 -4.74 -13.06
C ARG A 221 6.79 -5.71 -14.13
N ASP A 222 6.07 -6.80 -14.33
CA ASP A 222 6.44 -7.88 -15.28
C ASP A 222 7.87 -8.40 -15.05
N LEU A 223 8.29 -8.46 -13.78
CA LEU A 223 9.61 -8.96 -13.40
C LEU A 223 9.61 -10.46 -13.11
N PRO A 224 10.64 -11.18 -13.55
CA PRO A 224 10.82 -12.58 -13.18
C PRO A 224 10.98 -12.74 -11.67
N TYR A 225 10.34 -13.77 -11.12
CA TYR A 225 10.45 -14.09 -9.71
C TYR A 225 10.51 -15.60 -9.46
N LEU A 226 11.10 -15.98 -8.32
CA LEU A 226 11.12 -17.32 -7.79
C LEU A 226 10.16 -17.40 -6.60
N SER A 227 9.14 -18.26 -6.68
CA SER A 227 8.28 -18.60 -5.54
C SER A 227 9.03 -19.49 -4.56
N LEU A 228 8.83 -19.26 -3.27
CA LEU A 228 9.40 -20.03 -2.19
C LEU A 228 8.48 -21.19 -1.78
N PRO A 229 8.99 -22.20 -1.04
CA PRO A 229 8.12 -23.18 -0.38
C PRO A 229 7.10 -22.51 0.52
N ALA A 230 5.86 -23.06 0.56
CA ALA A 230 4.77 -22.53 1.38
C ALA A 230 5.10 -22.47 2.88
N GLU A 231 6.09 -23.20 3.32
CA GLU A 231 6.63 -23.15 4.68
C GLU A 231 7.46 -21.89 4.98
N LEU A 232 7.79 -21.09 3.94
CA LEU A 232 8.68 -19.94 4.01
C LEU A 232 8.07 -18.65 3.48
N ASP A 233 7.06 -18.74 2.60
CA ASP A 233 6.55 -17.61 1.80
C ASP A 233 5.45 -16.77 2.48
N PHE A 234 5.00 -17.17 3.67
CA PHE A 234 3.94 -16.52 4.45
C PHE A 234 2.58 -16.45 3.77
N SER A 235 2.31 -17.27 2.75
CA SER A 235 1.03 -17.26 2.02
C SER A 235 -0.03 -18.16 2.64
N ASP A 236 0.37 -19.27 3.27
CA ASP A 236 -0.54 -20.34 3.69
C ASP A 236 -0.93 -20.23 5.19
N PRO A 237 -2.21 -19.92 5.50
CA PRO A 237 -2.69 -19.88 6.89
C PRO A 237 -2.49 -21.18 7.68
N ARG A 238 -2.36 -22.34 7.01
CA ARG A 238 -2.09 -23.62 7.65
C ARG A 238 -0.67 -23.73 8.20
N GLN A 239 0.22 -22.86 7.76
CA GLN A 239 1.61 -22.77 8.24
C GLN A 239 1.80 -21.73 9.36
N SER A 240 0.73 -21.14 9.89
CA SER A 240 0.80 -20.08 10.91
C SER A 240 1.69 -20.43 12.10
N ASP A 241 1.57 -21.67 12.63
CA ASP A 241 2.40 -22.16 13.74
C ASP A 241 3.89 -22.23 13.39
N ARG A 242 4.20 -22.46 12.10
CA ARG A 242 5.58 -22.48 11.61
C ARG A 242 6.11 -21.06 11.50
N TYR A 243 5.35 -20.17 10.87
CA TYR A 243 5.74 -18.77 10.71
C TYR A 243 5.98 -18.11 12.07
N ALA A 244 5.13 -18.39 13.06
CA ALA A 244 5.22 -17.86 14.42
C ALA A 244 6.50 -18.26 15.19
N ARG A 245 7.29 -19.22 14.69
CA ARG A 245 8.59 -19.59 15.28
C ARG A 245 9.68 -18.54 15.02
N ALA A 246 9.53 -17.76 13.94
CA ALA A 246 10.39 -16.62 13.68
C ALA A 246 9.74 -15.35 14.23
N SER A 247 10.56 -14.41 14.69
CA SER A 247 10.09 -13.12 15.19
C SER A 247 11.10 -12.02 14.91
N TYR A 248 10.62 -10.79 14.88
CA TYR A 248 11.43 -9.59 14.81
C TYR A 248 11.05 -8.65 15.95
N THR A 249 12.04 -8.10 16.65
CA THR A 249 11.80 -7.08 17.68
C THR A 249 12.24 -5.72 17.16
N THR A 250 11.28 -4.82 17.02
CA THR A 250 11.49 -3.45 16.54
C THR A 250 12.29 -2.61 17.55
N ALA A 251 12.85 -1.49 17.11
CA ALA A 251 13.62 -0.58 17.95
C ALA A 251 12.79 0.01 19.12
N ASP A 252 11.47 0.10 18.99
CA ASP A 252 10.54 0.49 20.07
C ASP A 252 10.20 -0.66 21.04
N GLY A 253 10.82 -1.84 20.86
CA GLY A 253 10.72 -2.99 21.77
C GLY A 253 9.52 -3.91 21.51
N ARG A 254 8.76 -3.71 20.43
CA ARG A 254 7.65 -4.58 20.05
C ARG A 254 8.15 -5.83 19.33
N THR A 255 7.73 -7.00 19.76
CA THR A 255 8.04 -8.27 19.09
C THR A 255 6.91 -8.66 18.14
N ILE A 256 7.24 -8.85 16.86
CA ILE A 256 6.34 -9.24 15.79
C ILE A 256 6.65 -10.70 15.45
N HIS A 257 5.71 -11.60 15.67
CA HIS A 257 5.82 -12.99 15.24
C HIS A 257 5.43 -13.14 13.78
N GLY A 258 6.04 -14.10 13.10
CA GLY A 258 5.67 -14.42 11.73
C GLY A 258 4.22 -14.90 11.63
N SER A 259 3.51 -14.40 10.63
CA SER A 259 2.10 -14.71 10.35
C SER A 259 1.83 -14.66 8.85
N PRO A 260 0.71 -15.22 8.36
CA PRO A 260 0.32 -15.07 6.97
C PRO A 260 0.20 -13.59 6.58
N ILE A 261 0.56 -13.27 5.34
CA ILE A 261 0.46 -11.89 4.82
C ILE A 261 -0.99 -11.58 4.52
N LEU A 262 -1.56 -10.60 5.22
CA LEU A 262 -2.95 -10.18 5.09
C LEU A 262 -3.02 -8.67 4.93
N TYR A 263 -3.56 -8.20 3.80
CA TYR A 263 -3.87 -6.79 3.61
C TYR A 263 -5.18 -6.45 4.29
N ALA A 264 -5.15 -5.43 5.12
CA ALA A 264 -6.33 -4.91 5.81
C ALA A 264 -6.48 -3.41 5.60
N ALA A 265 -7.73 -2.96 5.62
CA ALA A 265 -8.07 -1.55 5.45
C ALA A 265 -9.15 -1.11 6.43
N THR A 266 -9.10 0.18 6.80
CA THR A 266 -10.10 0.84 7.64
C THR A 266 -10.31 2.30 7.22
N VAL A 267 -11.41 2.89 7.67
CA VAL A 267 -11.63 4.34 7.69
C VAL A 267 -11.39 4.80 9.13
N PRO A 268 -10.38 5.64 9.39
CA PRO A 268 -10.13 6.16 10.74
C PRO A 268 -11.33 6.95 11.28
N ASP A 269 -11.48 6.95 12.62
CA ASP A 269 -12.61 7.65 13.28
C ASP A 269 -12.57 9.18 13.09
N ASP A 270 -11.36 9.73 12.86
CA ASP A 270 -11.11 11.15 12.59
C ASP A 270 -10.95 11.49 11.11
N ALA A 271 -11.31 10.58 10.20
CA ALA A 271 -11.26 10.80 8.75
C ALA A 271 -11.97 12.10 8.36
N ARG A 272 -11.39 12.86 7.42
CA ARG A 272 -11.97 14.14 6.97
C ARG A 272 -13.21 13.94 6.12
N HIS A 273 -13.20 12.92 5.26
CA HIS A 273 -14.29 12.57 4.34
C HIS A 273 -14.63 11.07 4.53
N PRO A 274 -15.20 10.68 5.68
CA PRO A 274 -15.43 9.26 5.99
C PRO A 274 -16.36 8.58 4.99
N GLU A 275 -17.29 9.33 4.37
CA GLU A 275 -18.17 8.77 3.32
C GLU A 275 -17.38 8.44 2.05
N ALA A 276 -16.44 9.29 1.63
CA ALA A 276 -15.57 9.03 0.51
C ALA A 276 -14.65 7.81 0.79
N GLY A 277 -14.14 7.69 2.03
CA GLY A 277 -13.36 6.55 2.48
C GLY A 277 -14.14 5.24 2.43
N ARG A 278 -15.38 5.23 2.96
CA ARG A 278 -16.26 4.04 2.89
C ARG A 278 -16.63 3.69 1.45
N ALA A 279 -16.91 4.70 0.61
CA ALA A 279 -17.17 4.48 -0.81
C ALA A 279 -15.96 3.86 -1.54
N PHE A 280 -14.73 4.30 -1.20
CA PHE A 280 -13.51 3.71 -1.74
C PHE A 280 -13.35 2.25 -1.32
N LEU A 281 -13.54 1.93 -0.04
CA LEU A 281 -13.46 0.54 0.42
C LEU A 281 -14.54 -0.34 -0.23
N LYS A 282 -15.77 0.14 -0.33
CA LYS A 282 -16.81 -0.59 -1.06
C LYS A 282 -16.41 -0.85 -2.51
N PHE A 283 -15.91 0.17 -3.22
CA PHE A 283 -15.42 0.02 -4.60
C PHE A 283 -14.34 -1.05 -4.71
N LEU A 284 -13.38 -1.04 -3.78
CA LEU A 284 -12.29 -2.03 -3.72
C LEU A 284 -12.81 -3.45 -3.50
N LEU A 285 -13.72 -3.62 -2.54
CA LEU A 285 -14.25 -4.93 -2.15
C LEU A 285 -15.23 -5.52 -3.18
N ASP A 286 -15.98 -4.68 -3.89
CA ASP A 286 -16.89 -5.10 -4.96
C ASP A 286 -16.16 -5.55 -6.24
N ARG A 287 -14.85 -5.29 -6.35
CA ARG A 287 -14.04 -5.53 -7.58
C ARG A 287 -12.77 -6.34 -7.30
N PRO A 288 -12.90 -7.55 -6.74
CA PRO A 288 -11.74 -8.38 -6.39
C PRO A 288 -10.88 -8.76 -7.62
N GLU A 289 -11.44 -8.71 -8.83
CA GLU A 289 -10.71 -8.94 -10.08
C GLU A 289 -9.59 -7.92 -10.30
N LEU A 290 -9.78 -6.65 -9.92
CA LEU A 290 -8.75 -5.61 -10.05
C LEU A 290 -7.50 -5.92 -9.21
N LEU A 291 -7.70 -6.54 -8.05
CA LEU A 291 -6.61 -6.98 -7.18
C LEU A 291 -5.93 -8.24 -7.73
N ARG A 292 -6.73 -9.22 -8.22
CA ARG A 292 -6.20 -10.46 -8.81
C ARG A 292 -5.37 -10.20 -10.06
N GLU A 293 -5.79 -9.28 -10.92
CA GLU A 293 -5.04 -8.83 -12.10
C GLU A 293 -3.66 -8.25 -11.76
N ARG A 294 -3.50 -7.79 -10.52
CA ARG A 294 -2.23 -7.24 -9.98
C ARG A 294 -1.46 -8.23 -9.10
N GLY A 295 -1.77 -9.53 -9.19
CA GLY A 295 -1.02 -10.58 -8.50
C GLY A 295 -1.37 -10.80 -7.03
N LEU A 296 -2.37 -10.10 -6.51
CA LEU A 296 -2.89 -10.33 -5.16
C LEU A 296 -3.80 -11.55 -5.13
N VAL A 297 -3.82 -12.26 -4.02
CA VAL A 297 -4.70 -13.40 -3.80
C VAL A 297 -5.97 -12.91 -3.11
N VAL A 298 -7.12 -13.04 -3.81
CA VAL A 298 -8.44 -12.78 -3.25
C VAL A 298 -9.28 -14.05 -3.43
N SER A 299 -9.32 -14.88 -2.37
CA SER A 299 -10.08 -16.12 -2.33
C SER A 299 -11.52 -15.88 -1.84
N ASP A 300 -12.36 -16.92 -1.89
CA ASP A 300 -13.74 -16.89 -1.39
C ASP A 300 -13.85 -16.60 0.13
N GLY A 301 -12.72 -16.64 0.86
CA GLY A 301 -12.64 -16.26 2.27
C GLY A 301 -12.47 -14.75 2.51
N PHE A 302 -12.41 -13.93 1.47
CA PHE A 302 -12.35 -12.47 1.54
C PHE A 302 -13.62 -11.84 0.96
N PRO A 303 -14.07 -10.66 1.47
CA PRO A 303 -13.49 -9.91 2.59
C PRO A 303 -13.76 -10.56 3.94
N ARG A 304 -12.87 -10.36 4.93
CA ARG A 304 -13.06 -10.77 6.32
C ARG A 304 -13.20 -9.53 7.20
N PRO A 305 -14.41 -9.23 7.68
CA PRO A 305 -14.64 -8.09 8.57
C PRO A 305 -14.12 -8.40 9.99
N ASN A 306 -13.62 -7.37 10.67
CA ASN A 306 -13.26 -7.35 12.07
C ASN A 306 -13.87 -6.09 12.72
N GLY A 307 -14.50 -6.23 13.91
CA GLY A 307 -15.23 -5.16 14.56
C GLY A 307 -16.56 -4.80 13.88
N ASP A 308 -17.05 -3.60 14.13
CA ASP A 308 -18.35 -3.12 13.65
C ASP A 308 -18.24 -2.47 12.26
N VAL A 309 -17.91 -3.27 11.24
CA VAL A 309 -17.79 -2.79 9.85
C VAL A 309 -19.14 -2.26 9.36
N PRO A 310 -19.22 -0.99 8.86
CA PRO A 310 -20.45 -0.46 8.30
C PRO A 310 -20.98 -1.32 7.14
N ALA A 311 -22.29 -1.61 7.15
CA ALA A 311 -22.91 -2.50 6.17
C ALA A 311 -22.74 -2.02 4.71
N GLU A 312 -22.63 -0.70 4.52
CA GLU A 312 -22.42 -0.10 3.20
C GLU A 312 -21.01 -0.34 2.63
N VAL A 313 -20.05 -0.80 3.45
CA VAL A 313 -18.67 -1.12 3.01
C VAL A 313 -18.60 -2.52 2.43
N LEU A 314 -19.39 -3.44 2.99
CA LEU A 314 -19.34 -4.85 2.57
C LEU A 314 -20.07 -5.08 1.24
N PRO A 315 -19.62 -6.08 0.42
CA PRO A 315 -20.27 -6.45 -0.84
C PRO A 315 -21.72 -6.89 -0.71
#